data_f8f65d5204fbf15f0520d002bd6796ba
#
_entry.id   f8f65d5204fbf15f0520d002bd6796ba
#
_cell.length_a   1.000
_cell.length_b   1.000
_cell.length_c   1.000
_cell.angle_alpha   90.00
_cell.angle_beta   90.00
_cell.angle_gamma   90.00
#
_symmetry.space_group_name_H-M   'P 1'
#
loop_
_entity.id
_entity.type
_entity.pdbx_description
1 polymer ?
#
loop_
_entity_poly.entity_id
_entity_poly.type
_entity_poly.pdbx_seq_one_letter_code
_entity_poly.pdbx_strand_id
1 'polypeptide(L)'
;MANLERALSENVEGNFFVDSSCINCGVSRHYAPELFGDTGRYSFVKKQPQNEREVLEAQQALLACPVASIGTKEKLNLTSAIDSFPIRMAEGVYLNGFNHRNSYGAHSYFVKSDKGNWLIDSPRFIPHLVKKFEEMGGIRYIFLSHRDDVCDAERYAGHFGSTRIIHQLELDAQPDAEMVLEGEETQRIDSAEIHFTPGHTQGHLVMLWNKKYLFTGDHFAWKSDINMFGSFRNACWYSWQKQIESVQLMEAFEEVEWVFPGHGKWGRVSAKQFPEIIRESVKWMINVK
;
A
#
# COMPACT_ATOMS: atom_id res chain seq x y z
N MET A 1 -12.68 12.59 12.59
CA MET A 1 -11.50 13.04 13.38
C MET A 1 -11.51 12.27 14.69
N ALA A 2 -10.32 11.94 15.19
CA ALA A 2 -10.18 11.23 16.47
C ALA A 2 -10.86 11.99 17.61
N ASN A 3 -11.47 11.25 18.53
CA ASN A 3 -12.16 11.80 19.70
C ASN A 3 -11.38 11.44 20.98
N LEU A 4 -10.96 12.46 21.75
CA LEU A 4 -10.19 12.27 22.97
C LEU A 4 -10.95 11.46 24.05
N GLU A 5 -12.29 11.59 24.09
CA GLU A 5 -13.12 10.81 25.01
C GLU A 5 -13.10 9.31 24.72
N ARG A 6 -12.70 8.92 23.51
CA ARG A 6 -12.56 7.53 23.07
C ARG A 6 -11.09 7.10 22.95
N ALA A 7 -10.16 7.92 23.47
CA ALA A 7 -8.74 7.58 23.46
C ALA A 7 -8.50 6.23 24.14
N LEU A 8 -7.66 5.40 23.52
CA LEU A 8 -7.30 4.08 24.08
C LEU A 8 -6.48 4.25 25.36
N SER A 9 -6.74 3.43 26.37
CA SER A 9 -5.99 3.41 27.63
C SER A 9 -4.54 2.99 27.47
N GLU A 10 -4.21 2.29 26.40
CA GLU A 10 -2.88 1.81 26.04
C GLU A 10 -1.95 2.92 25.51
N ASN A 11 -2.53 4.08 25.13
CA ASN A 11 -1.70 5.22 24.72
C ASN A 11 -0.87 5.72 25.90
N VAL A 12 0.44 5.91 25.68
CA VAL A 12 1.27 6.64 26.65
C VAL A 12 0.83 8.09 26.76
N GLU A 13 0.99 8.69 27.93
CA GLU A 13 0.65 10.09 28.15
C GLU A 13 1.40 11.04 27.22
N GLY A 14 0.71 12.06 26.70
CA GLY A 14 1.26 13.09 25.81
C GLY A 14 0.25 13.62 24.81
N ASN A 15 0.75 14.27 23.76
CA ASN A 15 -0.09 15.00 22.79
C ASN A 15 -0.79 14.06 21.80
N PHE A 16 -0.05 13.12 21.18
CA PHE A 16 -0.63 12.16 20.24
C PHE A 16 -1.39 11.04 20.95
N PHE A 17 -2.53 10.64 20.37
CA PHE A 17 -3.33 9.51 20.83
C PHE A 17 -4.00 8.78 19.67
N VAL A 18 -4.38 7.54 19.90
CA VAL A 18 -5.25 6.76 19.00
C VAL A 18 -6.56 6.52 19.74
N ASP A 19 -7.68 6.65 19.06
CA ASP A 19 -9.00 6.36 19.61
C ASP A 19 -9.55 5.00 19.17
N SER A 20 -10.64 4.57 19.79
CA SER A 20 -11.29 3.27 19.57
C SER A 20 -11.96 3.11 18.20
N SER A 21 -11.90 4.12 17.30
CA SER A 21 -12.28 3.99 15.89
C SER A 21 -11.20 3.35 15.03
N CYS A 22 -10.01 3.07 15.59
CA CYS A 22 -8.92 2.38 14.89
C CYS A 22 -9.36 1.01 14.38
N ILE A 23 -9.09 0.73 13.11
CA ILE A 23 -9.41 -0.53 12.45
C ILE A 23 -8.25 -1.53 12.39
N ASN A 24 -7.14 -1.21 13.04
CA ASN A 24 -5.91 -2.02 13.09
C ASN A 24 -5.28 -2.35 11.71
N CYS A 25 -5.40 -1.44 10.73
CA CYS A 25 -4.84 -1.64 9.38
C CYS A 25 -3.30 -1.64 9.30
N GLY A 26 -2.60 -1.29 10.38
CA GLY A 26 -1.13 -1.27 10.44
C GLY A 26 -0.48 0.01 9.92
N VAL A 27 -1.17 0.87 9.19
CA VAL A 27 -0.62 2.07 8.53
C VAL A 27 0.25 2.91 9.47
N SER A 28 -0.23 3.23 10.68
CA SER A 28 0.55 4.03 11.65
C SER A 28 1.90 3.40 12.00
N ARG A 29 1.93 2.07 12.14
CA ARG A 29 3.14 1.31 12.46
C ARG A 29 4.11 1.21 11.29
N HIS A 30 3.61 1.37 10.06
CA HIS A 30 4.46 1.41 8.86
C HIS A 30 5.15 2.76 8.71
N TYR A 31 4.45 3.86 8.99
CA TYR A 31 5.01 5.22 8.90
C TYR A 31 5.91 5.58 10.09
N ALA A 32 5.50 5.21 11.32
CA ALA A 32 6.20 5.56 12.55
C ALA A 32 6.31 4.35 13.51
N PRO A 33 7.11 3.32 13.12
CA PRO A 33 7.20 2.06 13.86
C PRO A 33 7.73 2.23 15.29
N GLU A 34 8.52 3.27 15.55
CA GLU A 34 9.05 3.55 16.89
C GLU A 34 8.01 4.21 17.80
N LEU A 35 6.95 4.81 17.25
CA LEU A 35 5.97 5.56 17.99
C LEU A 35 4.66 4.79 18.22
N PHE A 36 4.29 3.91 17.30
CA PHE A 36 3.04 3.15 17.38
C PHE A 36 3.28 1.66 17.64
N GLY A 37 2.47 1.11 18.55
CA GLY A 37 2.42 -0.31 18.91
C GLY A 37 1.15 -0.98 18.39
N ASP A 38 1.05 -2.29 18.64
CA ASP A 38 -0.09 -3.16 18.31
C ASP A 38 -0.61 -3.89 19.54
N THR A 39 -1.89 -3.77 19.82
CA THR A 39 -2.56 -4.56 20.88
C THR A 39 -3.14 -5.87 20.35
N GLY A 40 -3.01 -6.16 19.06
CA GLY A 40 -3.73 -7.21 18.33
C GLY A 40 -5.13 -6.78 17.85
N ARG A 41 -5.69 -5.71 18.44
CA ARG A 41 -7.00 -5.14 18.08
C ARG A 41 -6.92 -3.70 17.56
N TYR A 42 -5.97 -2.93 18.07
CA TYR A 42 -5.79 -1.52 17.75
C TYR A 42 -4.31 -1.18 17.63
N SER A 43 -3.96 -0.20 16.80
CA SER A 43 -2.71 0.53 17.00
C SER A 43 -2.86 1.47 18.18
N PHE A 44 -1.78 1.75 18.92
CA PHE A 44 -1.74 2.70 20.02
C PHE A 44 -0.42 3.47 20.02
N VAL A 45 -0.37 4.62 20.67
CA VAL A 45 0.88 5.39 20.84
C VAL A 45 1.68 4.75 21.97
N LYS A 46 2.78 4.06 21.64
CA LYS A 46 3.69 3.43 22.62
C LYS A 46 4.81 4.38 23.10
N LYS A 47 5.06 5.44 22.33
CA LYS A 47 6.06 6.49 22.63
C LYS A 47 5.61 7.80 22.00
N GLN A 48 5.70 8.92 22.72
CA GLN A 48 5.49 10.24 22.15
C GLN A 48 6.74 10.65 21.35
N PRO A 49 6.57 11.43 20.24
CA PRO A 49 7.70 11.92 19.46
C PRO A 49 8.60 12.85 20.29
N GLN A 50 9.93 12.68 20.16
CA GLN A 50 10.95 13.38 20.95
C GLN A 50 11.78 14.38 20.13
N ASN A 51 11.68 14.34 18.80
CA ASN A 51 12.44 15.18 17.88
C ASN A 51 11.63 15.47 16.61
N GLU A 52 12.11 16.41 15.78
CA GLU A 52 11.40 16.86 14.57
C GLU A 52 11.12 15.74 13.58
N ARG A 53 12.03 14.79 13.41
CA ARG A 53 11.82 13.63 12.53
C ARG A 53 10.67 12.75 13.05
N GLU A 54 10.67 12.43 14.33
CA GLU A 54 9.60 11.61 14.93
C GLU A 54 8.25 12.36 14.90
N VAL A 55 8.25 13.69 15.08
CA VAL A 55 7.03 14.51 14.92
C VAL A 55 6.51 14.43 13.49
N LEU A 56 7.38 14.55 12.48
CA LEU A 56 6.99 14.43 11.09
C LEU A 56 6.42 13.04 10.78
N GLU A 57 7.07 11.96 11.21
CA GLU A 57 6.62 10.59 11.05
C GLU A 57 5.23 10.35 11.71
N ALA A 58 5.00 10.89 12.93
CA ALA A 58 3.71 10.81 13.61
C ALA A 58 2.60 11.59 12.86
N GLN A 59 2.93 12.75 12.32
CA GLN A 59 2.02 13.56 11.51
C GLN A 59 1.70 12.87 10.16
N GLN A 60 2.69 12.24 9.52
CA GLN A 60 2.48 11.43 8.32
C GLN A 60 1.54 10.25 8.61
N ALA A 61 1.75 9.53 9.72
CA ALA A 61 0.87 8.46 10.17
C ALA A 61 -0.57 8.95 10.42
N LEU A 62 -0.74 10.14 11.01
CA LEU A 62 -2.04 10.78 11.21
C LEU A 62 -2.74 11.08 9.88
N LEU A 63 -2.03 11.65 8.90
CA LEU A 63 -2.58 11.98 7.58
C LEU A 63 -2.90 10.74 6.74
N ALA A 64 -2.09 9.70 6.88
CA ALA A 64 -2.29 8.43 6.19
C ALA A 64 -3.40 7.57 6.83
N CYS A 65 -3.79 7.82 8.10
CA CYS A 65 -4.82 7.03 8.76
C CYS A 65 -6.16 7.05 8.01
N PRO A 66 -6.67 5.89 7.54
CA PRO A 66 -7.84 5.83 6.66
C PRO A 66 -9.15 6.22 7.37
N VAL A 67 -9.19 6.08 8.69
CA VAL A 67 -10.37 6.36 9.51
C VAL A 67 -10.20 7.57 10.44
N ALA A 68 -9.06 8.27 10.31
CA ALA A 68 -8.70 9.42 11.14
C ALA A 68 -8.83 9.14 12.66
N SER A 69 -8.38 7.95 13.11
CA SER A 69 -8.36 7.53 14.51
C SER A 69 -7.15 8.03 15.30
N ILE A 70 -6.18 8.65 14.61
CA ILE A 70 -5.02 9.28 15.26
C ILE A 70 -5.35 10.76 15.45
N GLY A 71 -5.15 11.27 16.65
CA GLY A 71 -5.40 12.65 17.01
C GLY A 71 -4.31 13.24 17.89
N THR A 72 -4.47 14.54 18.18
CA THR A 72 -3.63 15.29 19.11
C THR A 72 -4.49 16.10 20.05
N LYS A 73 -4.04 16.26 21.30
CA LYS A 73 -4.72 17.08 22.30
C LYS A 73 -4.61 18.58 21.95
N GLU A 74 -3.44 18.97 21.46
CA GLU A 74 -3.17 20.33 21.01
C GLU A 74 -3.18 20.40 19.48
N LYS A 75 -3.60 21.55 18.94
CA LYS A 75 -3.60 21.77 17.49
C LYS A 75 -2.18 21.83 16.95
N LEU A 76 -1.87 21.02 15.95
CA LEU A 76 -0.58 21.01 15.27
C LEU A 76 -0.65 21.72 13.91
N ASN A 77 0.49 22.29 13.51
CA ASN A 77 0.71 22.68 12.13
C ASN A 77 1.12 21.42 11.33
N LEU A 78 0.30 21.03 10.37
CA LEU A 78 0.52 19.83 9.53
C LEU A 78 1.13 20.19 8.17
N THR A 79 1.46 21.44 7.88
CA THR A 79 1.91 21.89 6.57
C THR A 79 3.11 21.08 6.07
N SER A 80 4.15 20.93 6.89
CA SER A 80 5.35 20.18 6.51
C SER A 80 5.05 18.70 6.23
N ALA A 81 4.15 18.10 7.01
CA ALA A 81 3.74 16.71 6.80
C ALA A 81 2.89 16.56 5.52
N ILE A 82 1.97 17.47 5.25
CA ILE A 82 1.17 17.50 4.02
C ILE A 82 2.11 17.66 2.82
N ASP A 83 3.03 18.61 2.85
CA ASP A 83 3.97 18.90 1.76
C ASP A 83 4.97 17.78 1.49
N SER A 84 5.20 16.90 2.47
CA SER A 84 6.06 15.72 2.31
C SER A 84 5.46 14.63 1.41
N PHE A 85 4.14 14.66 1.17
CA PHE A 85 3.48 13.70 0.30
C PHE A 85 3.43 14.18 -1.16
N PRO A 86 3.60 13.24 -2.11
CA PRO A 86 3.94 11.82 -1.95
C PRO A 86 5.40 11.64 -1.52
N ILE A 87 5.65 10.66 -0.63
CA ILE A 87 6.97 10.41 -0.03
C ILE A 87 7.83 9.61 -1.00
N ARG A 88 9.03 10.12 -1.35
CA ARG A 88 9.97 9.39 -2.21
C ARG A 88 10.52 8.15 -1.50
N MET A 89 10.28 6.96 -2.08
CA MET A 89 10.71 5.66 -1.55
C MET A 89 11.95 5.12 -2.25
N ALA A 90 11.98 5.25 -3.58
CA ALA A 90 13.09 4.83 -4.44
C ALA A 90 13.21 5.79 -5.62
N GLU A 91 14.10 5.50 -6.57
CA GLU A 91 14.19 6.29 -7.80
C GLU A 91 12.89 6.20 -8.60
N GLY A 92 12.24 7.35 -8.78
CA GLY A 92 10.97 7.43 -9.51
C GLY A 92 9.74 6.83 -8.79
N VAL A 93 9.87 6.26 -7.58
CA VAL A 93 8.77 5.63 -6.84
C VAL A 93 8.44 6.43 -5.58
N TYR A 94 7.15 6.73 -5.39
CA TYR A 94 6.64 7.55 -4.30
C TYR A 94 5.45 6.85 -3.62
N LEU A 95 5.38 6.95 -2.28
CA LEU A 95 4.26 6.50 -1.45
C LEU A 95 3.26 7.65 -1.30
N ASN A 96 2.03 7.46 -1.72
CA ASN A 96 1.05 8.54 -1.82
C ASN A 96 0.51 9.02 -0.48
N GLY A 97 0.43 8.13 0.53
CA GLY A 97 -0.26 8.45 1.78
C GLY A 97 -1.77 8.61 1.59
N PHE A 98 -2.42 9.28 2.54
CA PHE A 98 -3.86 9.54 2.50
C PHE A 98 -4.68 8.29 2.15
N ASN A 99 -4.37 7.18 2.85
CA ASN A 99 -4.94 5.87 2.56
C ASN A 99 -6.46 5.88 2.66
N HIS A 100 -7.13 5.08 1.86
CA HIS A 100 -8.59 5.09 1.77
C HIS A 100 -9.21 4.10 2.76
N ARG A 101 -10.41 4.44 3.30
CA ARG A 101 -11.13 3.58 4.22
C ARG A 101 -11.67 2.31 3.54
N ASN A 102 -12.11 2.45 2.29
CA ASN A 102 -12.72 1.33 1.56
C ASN A 102 -11.71 0.25 1.19
N SER A 103 -10.41 0.59 1.07
CA SER A 103 -9.32 -0.38 0.93
C SER A 103 -8.77 -0.87 2.26
N TYR A 104 -9.49 -0.70 3.37
CA TYR A 104 -8.98 -1.02 4.71
C TYR A 104 -7.63 -0.34 5.05
N GLY A 105 -7.28 0.73 4.31
CA GLY A 105 -6.04 1.48 4.50
C GLY A 105 -4.85 0.98 3.67
N ALA A 106 -5.09 0.32 2.56
CA ALA A 106 -4.02 -0.09 1.65
C ALA A 106 -3.14 1.08 1.22
N HIS A 107 -1.87 0.80 1.01
CA HIS A 107 -0.91 1.72 0.44
C HIS A 107 -1.10 1.81 -1.08
N SER A 108 -0.89 3.00 -1.61
CA SER A 108 -0.87 3.27 -3.04
C SER A 108 0.40 4.01 -3.41
N TYR A 109 0.83 3.88 -4.64
CA TYR A 109 2.11 4.43 -5.06
C TYR A 109 1.97 5.25 -6.34
N PHE A 110 2.88 6.20 -6.53
CA PHE A 110 3.03 6.92 -7.78
C PHE A 110 4.40 6.58 -8.37
N VAL A 111 4.44 6.25 -9.66
CA VAL A 111 5.66 5.95 -10.38
C VAL A 111 5.88 6.98 -11.49
N LYS A 112 6.99 7.70 -11.40
CA LYS A 112 7.38 8.68 -12.42
C LYS A 112 8.05 7.98 -13.60
N SER A 113 7.60 8.32 -14.82
CA SER A 113 8.12 7.75 -16.06
C SER A 113 8.09 8.76 -17.18
N ASP A 114 9.11 8.74 -18.05
CA ASP A 114 9.20 9.59 -19.23
C ASP A 114 8.14 9.26 -20.29
N LYS A 115 7.58 8.04 -20.23
CA LYS A 115 6.49 7.59 -21.12
C LYS A 115 5.09 7.84 -20.55
N GLY A 116 5.00 8.55 -19.43
CA GLY A 116 3.78 8.84 -18.70
C GLY A 116 3.75 8.14 -17.34
N ASN A 117 3.34 8.89 -16.32
CA ASN A 117 3.36 8.43 -14.94
C ASN A 117 2.25 7.42 -14.65
N TRP A 118 2.48 6.61 -13.61
CA TRP A 118 1.57 5.58 -13.16
C TRP A 118 1.10 5.85 -11.73
N LEU A 119 -0.18 5.66 -11.49
CA LEU A 119 -0.75 5.48 -10.15
C LEU A 119 -0.98 3.98 -9.93
N ILE A 120 -0.46 3.45 -8.83
CA ILE A 120 -0.60 2.04 -8.45
C ILE A 120 -1.59 1.98 -7.28
N ASP A 121 -2.74 1.40 -7.51
CA ASP A 121 -3.91 1.48 -6.66
C ASP A 121 -4.30 2.93 -6.33
N SER A 122 -5.31 3.16 -5.48
CA SER A 122 -5.81 4.52 -5.35
C SER A 122 -5.85 5.02 -3.91
N PRO A 123 -5.19 6.16 -3.63
CA PRO A 123 -5.37 6.90 -2.38
C PRO A 123 -6.70 7.67 -2.41
N ARG A 124 -7.05 8.34 -1.31
CA ARG A 124 -8.13 9.34 -1.30
C ARG A 124 -7.87 10.43 -2.33
N PHE A 125 -8.90 10.81 -3.09
CA PHE A 125 -8.84 11.93 -4.02
C PHE A 125 -8.92 13.25 -3.25
N ILE A 126 -7.78 13.87 -2.99
CA ILE A 126 -7.68 15.12 -2.25
C ILE A 126 -6.95 16.20 -3.06
N PRO A 127 -7.33 17.49 -2.93
CA PRO A 127 -6.76 18.59 -3.73
C PRO A 127 -5.24 18.67 -3.67
N HIS A 128 -4.64 18.39 -2.50
CA HIS A 128 -3.20 18.43 -2.33
C HIS A 128 -2.47 17.39 -3.21
N LEU A 129 -2.91 16.12 -3.18
CA LEU A 129 -2.32 15.07 -4.02
C LEU A 129 -2.56 15.33 -5.51
N VAL A 130 -3.77 15.77 -5.89
CA VAL A 130 -4.08 16.13 -7.28
C VAL A 130 -3.10 17.18 -7.77
N LYS A 131 -2.91 18.27 -7.03
CA LYS A 131 -1.95 19.33 -7.38
C LYS A 131 -0.51 18.80 -7.49
N LYS A 132 -0.09 17.93 -6.55
CA LYS A 132 1.25 17.32 -6.61
C LYS A 132 1.42 16.45 -7.86
N PHE A 133 0.44 15.65 -8.20
CA PHE A 133 0.49 14.84 -9.41
C PHE A 133 0.46 15.69 -10.69
N GLU A 134 -0.27 16.82 -10.72
CA GLU A 134 -0.20 17.80 -11.82
C GLU A 134 1.22 18.37 -11.96
N GLU A 135 1.84 18.83 -10.86
CA GLU A 135 3.22 19.33 -10.81
C GLU A 135 4.25 18.28 -11.27
N MET A 136 3.96 16.98 -11.05
CA MET A 136 4.80 15.86 -11.45
C MET A 136 4.56 15.40 -12.90
N GLY A 137 3.61 15.99 -13.64
CA GLY A 137 3.32 15.69 -15.04
C GLY A 137 2.05 14.88 -15.28
N GLY A 138 1.16 14.81 -14.30
CA GLY A 138 -0.13 14.10 -14.36
C GLY A 138 0.00 12.61 -14.21
N ILE A 139 -1.12 11.89 -14.45
CA ILE A 139 -1.22 10.43 -14.38
C ILE A 139 -1.68 9.93 -15.75
N ARG A 140 -0.91 9.08 -16.39
CA ARG A 140 -1.29 8.44 -17.67
C ARG A 140 -2.00 7.11 -17.44
N TYR A 141 -1.48 6.29 -16.55
CA TYR A 141 -2.02 4.97 -16.25
C TYR A 141 -2.36 4.84 -14.76
N ILE A 142 -3.46 4.15 -14.47
CA ILE A 142 -3.85 3.72 -13.13
C ILE A 142 -3.90 2.20 -13.14
N PHE A 143 -2.90 1.56 -12.56
CA PHE A 143 -2.87 0.12 -12.38
C PHE A 143 -3.63 -0.24 -11.11
N LEU A 144 -4.63 -1.11 -11.24
CA LEU A 144 -5.44 -1.63 -10.15
C LEU A 144 -5.08 -3.09 -9.93
N SER A 145 -4.45 -3.35 -8.79
CA SER A 145 -3.96 -4.70 -8.45
C SER A 145 -5.12 -5.68 -8.27
N HIS A 146 -6.23 -5.23 -7.70
CA HIS A 146 -7.45 -6.01 -7.48
C HIS A 146 -8.63 -5.12 -7.07
N ARG A 147 -9.80 -5.72 -6.88
CA ARG A 147 -11.07 -5.04 -6.61
C ARG A 147 -11.15 -4.23 -5.32
N ASP A 148 -10.41 -4.63 -4.28
CA ASP A 148 -10.57 -4.03 -2.95
C ASP A 148 -9.87 -2.66 -2.84
N ASP A 149 -8.89 -2.36 -3.71
CA ASP A 149 -8.06 -1.16 -3.66
C ASP A 149 -8.35 -0.12 -4.77
N VAL A 150 -9.47 -0.29 -5.49
CA VAL A 150 -9.86 0.63 -6.57
C VAL A 150 -10.24 2.04 -6.09
N CYS A 151 -10.87 2.16 -4.94
CA CYS A 151 -11.19 3.38 -4.18
C CYS A 151 -11.63 4.58 -5.06
N ASP A 152 -10.81 5.65 -5.09
CA ASP A 152 -11.08 6.88 -5.85
C ASP A 152 -10.43 6.87 -7.27
N ALA A 153 -10.06 5.70 -7.80
CA ALA A 153 -9.40 5.57 -9.11
C ALA A 153 -10.19 6.21 -10.26
N GLU A 154 -11.53 6.07 -10.28
CA GLU A 154 -12.40 6.70 -11.27
C GLU A 154 -12.29 8.24 -11.23
N ARG A 155 -12.20 8.84 -10.04
CA ARG A 155 -12.05 10.28 -9.88
C ARG A 155 -10.70 10.78 -10.40
N TYR A 156 -9.63 10.03 -10.13
CA TYR A 156 -8.30 10.31 -10.69
C TYR A 156 -8.30 10.16 -12.21
N ALA A 157 -8.91 9.07 -12.72
CA ALA A 157 -9.02 8.84 -14.17
C ALA A 157 -9.77 9.98 -14.87
N GLY A 158 -10.92 10.39 -14.32
CA GLY A 158 -11.71 11.51 -14.88
C GLY A 158 -10.97 12.84 -14.84
N HIS A 159 -10.16 13.10 -13.78
CA HIS A 159 -9.42 14.35 -13.66
C HIS A 159 -8.21 14.44 -14.63
N PHE A 160 -7.44 13.35 -14.77
CA PHE A 160 -6.22 13.32 -15.57
C PHE A 160 -6.41 12.77 -16.98
N GLY A 161 -7.57 12.21 -17.31
CA GLY A 161 -7.78 11.47 -18.56
C GLY A 161 -6.96 10.16 -18.59
N SER A 162 -6.80 9.51 -17.44
CA SER A 162 -5.95 8.34 -17.29
C SER A 162 -6.62 7.08 -17.80
N THR A 163 -5.82 6.11 -18.24
CA THR A 163 -6.24 4.75 -18.57
C THR A 163 -6.17 3.87 -17.33
N ARG A 164 -7.33 3.42 -16.80
CA ARG A 164 -7.39 2.43 -15.70
C ARG A 164 -7.16 1.04 -16.29
N ILE A 165 -6.29 0.27 -15.65
CA ILE A 165 -5.91 -1.08 -16.04
C ILE A 165 -6.34 -2.04 -14.93
N ILE A 166 -7.19 -3.01 -15.24
CA ILE A 166 -7.70 -4.01 -14.30
C ILE A 166 -7.87 -5.36 -15.00
N HIS A 167 -7.84 -6.45 -14.25
CA HIS A 167 -8.15 -7.78 -14.80
C HIS A 167 -9.65 -7.98 -15.01
N GLN A 168 -10.06 -8.72 -16.05
CA GLN A 168 -11.47 -9.01 -16.38
C GLN A 168 -12.25 -9.62 -15.19
N LEU A 169 -11.60 -10.43 -14.37
CA LEU A 169 -12.22 -11.08 -13.21
C LEU A 169 -12.47 -10.12 -12.02
N GLU A 170 -12.01 -8.87 -12.12
CA GLU A 170 -12.21 -7.80 -11.14
C GLU A 170 -13.01 -6.62 -11.75
N LEU A 171 -13.46 -6.74 -13.00
CA LEU A 171 -14.06 -5.66 -13.77
C LEU A 171 -15.33 -5.07 -13.11
N ASP A 172 -16.07 -5.87 -12.35
CA ASP A 172 -17.26 -5.41 -11.62
C ASP A 172 -16.94 -4.33 -10.56
N ALA A 173 -15.69 -4.21 -10.11
CA ALA A 173 -15.25 -3.12 -9.25
C ALA A 173 -14.96 -1.80 -10.02
N GLN A 174 -14.71 -1.89 -11.33
CA GLN A 174 -14.46 -0.74 -12.23
C GLN A 174 -15.05 -1.03 -13.62
N PRO A 175 -16.40 -1.04 -13.76
CA PRO A 175 -17.06 -1.51 -14.99
C PRO A 175 -16.66 -0.74 -16.26
N ASP A 176 -16.30 0.54 -16.10
CA ASP A 176 -15.95 1.43 -17.20
C ASP A 176 -14.40 1.62 -17.31
N ALA A 177 -13.60 0.65 -16.81
CA ALA A 177 -12.14 0.71 -16.95
C ALA A 177 -11.74 0.67 -18.44
N GLU A 178 -10.82 1.53 -18.82
CA GLU A 178 -10.42 1.78 -20.20
C GLU A 178 -9.58 0.63 -20.78
N MET A 179 -8.87 -0.13 -19.94
CA MET A 179 -8.04 -1.28 -20.35
C MET A 179 -8.32 -2.48 -19.44
N VAL A 180 -8.93 -3.50 -20.02
CA VAL A 180 -9.23 -4.75 -19.34
C VAL A 180 -8.24 -5.81 -19.79
N LEU A 181 -7.50 -6.38 -18.83
CA LEU A 181 -6.56 -7.47 -19.10
C LEU A 181 -7.29 -8.81 -19.02
N GLU A 182 -7.06 -9.68 -20.00
CA GLU A 182 -7.67 -11.00 -20.10
C GLU A 182 -6.62 -12.10 -20.09
N GLY A 183 -7.03 -13.28 -19.60
CA GLY A 183 -6.17 -14.46 -19.57
C GLY A 183 -5.10 -14.41 -18.47
N GLU A 184 -4.14 -15.32 -18.58
CA GLU A 184 -3.10 -15.53 -17.56
C GLU A 184 -1.70 -15.07 -18.01
N GLU A 185 -1.58 -14.59 -19.25
CA GLU A 185 -0.29 -14.24 -19.83
C GLU A 185 0.21 -12.91 -19.27
N THR A 186 1.52 -12.81 -19.07
CA THR A 186 2.17 -11.55 -18.66
C THR A 186 1.98 -10.47 -19.72
N GLN A 187 1.40 -9.35 -19.31
CA GLN A 187 1.24 -8.17 -20.16
C GLN A 187 2.40 -7.19 -19.95
N ARG A 188 2.87 -6.58 -21.05
CA ARG A 188 3.95 -5.59 -21.01
C ARG A 188 3.48 -4.26 -21.56
N ILE A 189 3.58 -3.22 -20.73
CA ILE A 189 3.24 -1.85 -21.09
C ILE A 189 4.42 -0.97 -20.65
N ASP A 190 5.16 -0.43 -21.60
CA ASP A 190 6.39 0.34 -21.35
C ASP A 190 7.41 -0.43 -20.49
N SER A 191 7.66 0.02 -19.26
CA SER A 191 8.58 -0.62 -18.32
C SER A 191 7.86 -1.51 -17.28
N ALA A 192 6.55 -1.63 -17.37
CA ALA A 192 5.74 -2.46 -16.51
C ALA A 192 5.56 -3.86 -17.12
N GLU A 193 5.83 -4.88 -16.32
CA GLU A 193 5.41 -6.26 -16.55
C GLU A 193 4.31 -6.59 -15.56
N ILE A 194 3.10 -6.86 -16.04
CA ILE A 194 1.91 -7.15 -15.24
C ILE A 194 1.65 -8.64 -15.30
N HIS A 195 1.65 -9.27 -14.14
CA HIS A 195 1.51 -10.71 -14.00
C HIS A 195 0.18 -11.04 -13.33
N PHE A 196 -0.53 -12.02 -13.88
CA PHE A 196 -1.73 -12.60 -13.28
C PHE A 196 -1.33 -13.48 -12.09
N THR A 197 -1.84 -13.13 -10.91
CA THR A 197 -1.47 -13.77 -9.64
C THR A 197 -2.74 -14.04 -8.80
N PRO A 198 -3.60 -14.98 -9.22
CA PRO A 198 -4.81 -15.30 -8.47
C PRO A 198 -4.47 -15.84 -7.09
N GLY A 199 -5.33 -15.56 -6.11
CA GLY A 199 -5.16 -16.07 -4.75
C GLY A 199 -5.86 -15.22 -3.73
N HIS A 200 -5.37 -14.01 -3.45
CA HIS A 200 -6.06 -13.05 -2.59
C HIS A 200 -7.47 -12.77 -3.14
N THR A 201 -7.56 -12.34 -4.39
CA THR A 201 -8.80 -12.34 -5.19
C THR A 201 -8.60 -13.17 -6.46
N GLN A 202 -9.68 -13.38 -7.22
CA GLN A 202 -9.64 -14.21 -8.41
C GLN A 202 -8.85 -13.59 -9.55
N GLY A 203 -8.95 -12.27 -9.71
CA GLY A 203 -8.30 -11.51 -10.79
C GLY A 203 -7.09 -10.69 -10.33
N HIS A 204 -6.50 -11.04 -9.17
CA HIS A 204 -5.38 -10.29 -8.62
C HIS A 204 -4.19 -10.22 -9.58
N LEU A 205 -3.56 -9.05 -9.64
CA LEU A 205 -2.40 -8.73 -10.45
C LEU A 205 -1.24 -8.21 -9.59
N VAL A 206 -0.03 -8.53 -9.97
CA VAL A 206 1.17 -7.83 -9.48
C VAL A 206 1.86 -7.13 -10.65
N MET A 207 2.56 -6.03 -10.36
CA MET A 207 3.31 -5.30 -11.37
C MET A 207 4.79 -5.24 -11.02
N LEU A 208 5.63 -5.68 -11.93
CA LEU A 208 7.08 -5.54 -11.86
C LEU A 208 7.51 -4.36 -12.75
N TRP A 209 8.03 -3.31 -12.15
CA TRP A 209 8.50 -2.10 -12.81
C TRP A 209 10.01 -2.09 -12.95
N ASN A 210 10.51 -1.86 -14.17
CA ASN A 210 11.96 -1.85 -14.49
C ASN A 210 12.70 -3.07 -13.94
N LYS A 211 12.03 -4.22 -13.78
CA LYS A 211 12.52 -5.45 -13.14
C LYS A 211 12.96 -5.31 -11.67
N LYS A 212 12.89 -4.12 -11.09
CA LYS A 212 13.42 -3.79 -9.75
C LYS A 212 12.37 -3.55 -8.67
N TYR A 213 11.24 -3.00 -9.05
CA TYR A 213 10.20 -2.54 -8.12
C TYR A 213 8.95 -3.40 -8.28
N LEU A 214 8.70 -4.25 -7.30
CA LEU A 214 7.58 -5.19 -7.32
C LEU A 214 6.41 -4.61 -6.49
N PHE A 215 5.32 -4.24 -7.17
CA PHE A 215 4.07 -3.82 -6.57
C PHE A 215 3.15 -5.04 -6.46
N THR A 216 2.83 -5.42 -5.24
CA THR A 216 2.22 -6.72 -4.94
C THR A 216 0.76 -6.65 -4.53
N GLY A 217 0.15 -5.43 -4.46
CA GLY A 217 -1.19 -5.30 -3.88
C GLY A 217 -1.25 -6.03 -2.54
N ASP A 218 -2.27 -6.86 -2.35
CA ASP A 218 -2.46 -7.63 -1.12
C ASP A 218 -1.90 -9.05 -1.16
N HIS A 219 -1.06 -9.31 -2.15
CA HIS A 219 -0.58 -10.66 -2.41
C HIS A 219 0.63 -11.06 -1.56
N PHE A 220 1.58 -10.14 -1.33
CA PHE A 220 2.87 -10.43 -0.70
C PHE A 220 3.48 -9.20 -0.04
N ALA A 221 3.91 -9.28 1.23
CA ALA A 221 4.41 -8.16 2.00
C ALA A 221 5.38 -8.59 3.11
N TRP A 222 6.13 -7.63 3.66
CA TRP A 222 6.84 -7.84 4.91
C TRP A 222 5.85 -7.90 6.08
N LYS A 223 5.89 -9.01 6.82
CA LYS A 223 5.07 -9.29 7.99
C LYS A 223 5.92 -9.08 9.25
N SER A 224 5.63 -8.00 9.98
CA SER A 224 6.41 -7.63 11.17
C SER A 224 6.19 -8.59 12.35
N ASP A 225 5.05 -9.28 12.38
CA ASP A 225 4.68 -10.27 13.42
C ASP A 225 5.56 -11.53 13.40
N ILE A 226 6.01 -11.92 12.21
CA ILE A 226 6.87 -13.09 11.99
C ILE A 226 8.26 -12.74 11.44
N ASN A 227 8.53 -11.44 11.23
CA ASN A 227 9.80 -10.90 10.75
C ASN A 227 10.28 -11.55 9.43
N MET A 228 9.35 -11.73 8.47
CA MET A 228 9.64 -12.26 7.14
C MET A 228 8.64 -11.75 6.10
N PHE A 229 8.95 -11.95 4.83
CA PHE A 229 7.96 -11.76 3.76
C PHE A 229 6.98 -12.93 3.71
N GLY A 230 5.73 -12.65 3.34
CA GLY A 230 4.67 -13.65 3.19
C GLY A 230 3.32 -13.02 2.86
N SER A 231 2.28 -13.84 2.87
CA SER A 231 0.91 -13.42 2.58
C SER A 231 0.03 -13.50 3.82
N PHE A 232 -1.16 -12.87 3.77
CA PHE A 232 -2.10 -12.84 4.87
C PHE A 232 -3.18 -13.91 4.69
N ARG A 233 -3.03 -15.07 5.38
CA ARG A 233 -3.96 -16.21 5.27
C ARG A 233 -5.41 -15.84 5.56
N ASN A 234 -5.64 -15.03 6.59
CA ASN A 234 -6.95 -14.57 7.04
C ASN A 234 -7.58 -13.48 6.16
N ALA A 235 -6.83 -12.95 5.20
CA ALA A 235 -7.28 -11.98 4.20
C ALA A 235 -7.21 -12.54 2.77
N CYS A 236 -7.13 -13.86 2.61
CA CYS A 236 -7.18 -14.51 1.30
C CYS A 236 -8.64 -14.87 0.98
N TRP A 237 -9.26 -14.12 0.08
CA TRP A 237 -10.70 -14.24 -0.21
C TRP A 237 -11.05 -15.31 -1.24
N TYR A 238 -10.12 -15.61 -2.17
CA TYR A 238 -10.39 -16.56 -3.24
C TYR A 238 -9.80 -17.95 -2.96
N SER A 239 -8.48 -18.10 -2.95
CA SER A 239 -7.83 -19.42 -2.81
C SER A 239 -6.41 -19.29 -2.27
N TRP A 240 -6.20 -19.82 -1.06
CA TRP A 240 -4.87 -19.85 -0.46
C TRP A 240 -3.87 -20.69 -1.26
N GLN A 241 -4.34 -21.82 -1.81
CA GLN A 241 -3.50 -22.67 -2.66
C GLN A 241 -3.04 -21.92 -3.92
N LYS A 242 -3.94 -21.18 -4.58
CA LYS A 242 -3.60 -20.34 -5.73
C LYS A 242 -2.67 -19.22 -5.35
N GLN A 243 -2.82 -18.62 -4.15
CA GLN A 243 -1.93 -17.59 -3.67
C GLN A 243 -0.50 -18.11 -3.45
N ILE A 244 -0.35 -19.34 -2.91
CA ILE A 244 0.95 -20.00 -2.79
C ILE A 244 1.58 -20.21 -4.17
N GLU A 245 0.83 -20.75 -5.14
CA GLU A 245 1.30 -20.97 -6.52
C GLU A 245 1.74 -19.65 -7.16
N SER A 246 0.96 -18.59 -7.01
CA SER A 246 1.27 -17.25 -7.53
C SER A 246 2.50 -16.60 -6.86
N VAL A 247 2.68 -16.76 -5.55
CA VAL A 247 3.90 -16.31 -4.87
C VAL A 247 5.11 -17.09 -5.39
N GLN A 248 4.98 -18.40 -5.61
CA GLN A 248 6.07 -19.22 -6.14
C GLN A 248 6.53 -18.76 -7.53
N LEU A 249 5.62 -18.27 -8.39
CA LEU A 249 5.99 -17.72 -9.71
C LEU A 249 6.96 -16.53 -9.60
N MET A 250 6.89 -15.77 -8.51
CA MET A 250 7.78 -14.61 -8.29
C MET A 250 9.24 -15.01 -8.08
N GLU A 251 9.54 -16.28 -7.81
CA GLU A 251 10.93 -16.78 -7.73
C GLU A 251 11.74 -16.51 -9.02
N ALA A 252 11.04 -16.42 -10.15
CA ALA A 252 11.65 -16.12 -11.45
C ALA A 252 12.02 -14.64 -11.64
N PHE A 253 11.68 -13.74 -10.70
CA PHE A 253 12.01 -12.31 -10.80
C PHE A 253 13.42 -12.05 -10.26
N GLU A 254 14.40 -11.92 -11.15
CA GLU A 254 15.82 -11.96 -10.80
C GLU A 254 16.41 -10.66 -10.25
N GLU A 255 15.80 -9.49 -10.55
CA GLU A 255 16.38 -8.17 -10.29
C GLU A 255 15.61 -7.36 -9.23
N VAL A 256 14.71 -7.96 -8.47
CA VAL A 256 13.86 -7.25 -7.50
C VAL A 256 14.71 -6.67 -6.36
N GLU A 257 14.62 -5.36 -6.18
CA GLU A 257 15.28 -4.61 -5.11
C GLU A 257 14.30 -4.10 -4.04
N TRP A 258 13.02 -3.95 -4.40
CA TRP A 258 11.97 -3.46 -3.51
C TRP A 258 10.67 -4.21 -3.72
N VAL A 259 9.97 -4.47 -2.60
CA VAL A 259 8.59 -4.95 -2.56
C VAL A 259 7.71 -3.84 -1.99
N PHE A 260 6.68 -3.44 -2.75
CA PHE A 260 5.72 -2.39 -2.44
C PHE A 260 4.30 -2.97 -2.36
N PRO A 261 3.83 -3.38 -1.18
CA PRO A 261 2.51 -3.98 -1.00
C PRO A 261 1.39 -2.95 -0.81
N GLY A 262 0.14 -3.37 -1.01
CA GLY A 262 -1.05 -2.65 -0.54
C GLY A 262 -1.18 -2.75 0.98
N HIS A 263 -1.18 -3.95 1.53
CA HIS A 263 -1.15 -4.19 2.97
C HIS A 263 0.17 -4.79 3.44
N GLY A 264 0.53 -4.52 4.69
CA GLY A 264 1.82 -4.86 5.26
C GLY A 264 2.88 -3.80 4.99
N LYS A 265 4.11 -4.07 5.39
CA LYS A 265 5.19 -3.10 5.25
C LYS A 265 5.95 -3.33 3.95
N TRP A 266 6.29 -2.23 3.26
CA TRP A 266 7.25 -2.27 2.16
C TRP A 266 8.65 -2.64 2.67
N GLY A 267 9.46 -3.21 1.80
CA GLY A 267 10.81 -3.61 2.16
C GLY A 267 11.79 -3.58 0.99
N ARG A 268 13.02 -3.18 1.31
CA ARG A 268 14.13 -3.36 0.40
C ARG A 268 14.65 -4.79 0.51
N VAL A 269 14.95 -5.40 -0.62
CA VAL A 269 15.50 -6.75 -0.71
C VAL A 269 16.79 -6.74 -1.52
N SER A 270 17.62 -7.75 -1.35
CA SER A 270 18.74 -7.99 -2.26
C SER A 270 18.25 -8.81 -3.44
N ALA A 271 18.46 -8.34 -4.67
CA ALA A 271 18.07 -9.07 -5.86
C ALA A 271 18.59 -10.51 -5.87
N LYS A 272 19.82 -10.72 -5.40
CA LYS A 272 20.40 -12.08 -5.28
C LYS A 272 19.70 -12.99 -4.26
N GLN A 273 19.09 -12.40 -3.23
CA GLN A 273 18.39 -13.12 -2.15
C GLN A 273 16.89 -13.24 -2.41
N PHE A 274 16.34 -12.50 -3.35
CA PHE A 274 14.91 -12.48 -3.58
C PHE A 274 14.33 -13.88 -3.90
N PRO A 275 14.93 -14.72 -4.76
CA PRO A 275 14.44 -16.08 -4.99
C PRO A 275 14.41 -16.93 -3.71
N GLU A 276 15.40 -16.78 -2.82
CA GLU A 276 15.41 -17.48 -1.52
C GLU A 276 14.31 -16.99 -0.59
N ILE A 277 14.10 -15.66 -0.52
CA ILE A 277 13.00 -15.05 0.23
C ILE A 277 11.66 -15.64 -0.22
N ILE A 278 11.44 -15.81 -1.52
CA ILE A 278 10.22 -16.43 -2.07
C ILE A 278 10.11 -17.89 -1.62
N ARG A 279 11.17 -18.70 -1.74
CA ARG A 279 11.15 -20.10 -1.30
C ARG A 279 10.83 -20.26 0.18
N GLU A 280 11.44 -19.43 1.03
CA GLU A 280 11.16 -19.44 2.47
C GLU A 280 9.71 -19.02 2.77
N SER A 281 9.20 -18.02 2.08
CA SER A 281 7.83 -17.55 2.19
C SER A 281 6.83 -18.64 1.78
N VAL A 282 7.04 -19.28 0.65
CA VAL A 282 6.22 -20.42 0.16
C VAL A 282 6.23 -21.56 1.18
N LYS A 283 7.41 -21.93 1.68
CA LYS A 283 7.53 -22.96 2.72
C LYS A 283 6.74 -22.63 3.98
N TRP A 284 6.78 -21.36 4.42
CA TRP A 284 5.98 -20.89 5.54
C TRP A 284 4.48 -20.94 5.21
N MET A 285 4.07 -20.44 4.02
CA MET A 285 2.67 -20.41 3.58
C MET A 285 2.03 -21.79 3.50
N ILE A 286 2.77 -22.83 3.10
CA ILE A 286 2.30 -24.22 3.07
C ILE A 286 2.00 -24.72 4.48
N ASN A 287 2.74 -24.29 5.50
CA ASN A 287 2.66 -24.78 6.87
C ASN A 287 1.75 -23.93 7.78
N VAL A 288 1.35 -22.73 7.36
CA VAL A 288 0.47 -21.87 8.16
C VAL A 288 -0.96 -22.40 8.10
N LYS A 289 -1.58 -22.57 9.27
CA LYS A 289 -2.96 -23.10 9.44
C LYS A 289 -4.00 -21.99 9.30
#